data_032c28f258399746baa8e0407c9fb270
#
_entry.id   032c28f258399746baa8e0407c9fb270
#
_cell.length_a   1.000
_cell.length_b   1.000
_cell.length_c   1.000
_cell.angle_alpha   90.00
_cell.angle_beta   90.00
_cell.angle_gamma   90.00
#
_symmetry.space_group_name_H-M   'P 1'
#
loop_
_entity.id
_entity.type
_entity.pdbx_description
1 polymer ?
#
loop_
_entity_poly.entity_id
_entity_poly.type
_entity_poly.pdbx_seq_one_letter_code
_entity_poly.pdbx_strand_id
1 'polypeptide(L)'
;MSSVGFVTPVPVRWSDIDMYQHVNHATMVTILEEARVPFLAPVFGGEIITTGLLIAEVRVAYKGQLRLMDSPLQVTIWVQRLRAVDFTLGYEVRSVNADPDSKPAVLAESQLAAFDIDEQKLVRLSPQHREYLQRWQR
;
A
#
# COMPACT_ATOMS: atom_id res chain seq x y z
N MET A 1 -17.62 6.48 12.78
CA MET A 1 -17.69 6.82 11.35
C MET A 1 -16.53 6.18 10.62
N SER A 2 -16.82 5.42 9.59
CA SER A 2 -15.74 4.76 8.84
C SER A 2 -15.05 5.75 7.92
N SER A 3 -13.73 5.71 7.92
CA SER A 3 -12.92 6.48 6.99
C SER A 3 -12.85 5.72 5.65
N VAL A 4 -12.58 6.46 4.58
CA VAL A 4 -12.31 5.87 3.28
C VAL A 4 -11.10 4.94 3.38
N GLY A 5 -11.20 3.77 2.79
CA GLY A 5 -10.10 2.81 2.77
C GLY A 5 -10.40 1.62 1.88
N PHE A 6 -9.40 1.25 1.10
CA PHE A 6 -9.43 0.06 0.27
C PHE A 6 -8.83 -1.08 1.08
N VAL A 7 -9.60 -2.13 1.33
CA VAL A 7 -9.14 -3.27 2.13
C VAL A 7 -8.82 -4.45 1.22
N THR A 8 -7.62 -4.99 1.37
CA THR A 8 -7.19 -6.15 0.60
C THR A 8 -6.49 -7.16 1.50
N PRO A 9 -6.75 -8.47 1.32
CA PRO A 9 -6.03 -9.49 2.07
C PRO A 9 -4.68 -9.77 1.42
N VAL A 10 -3.65 -9.97 2.25
CA VAL A 10 -2.33 -10.39 1.78
C VAL A 10 -1.89 -11.60 2.60
N PRO A 11 -1.73 -12.77 1.97
CA PRO A 11 -1.31 -13.96 2.70
C PRO A 11 0.14 -13.85 3.15
N VAL A 12 0.43 -14.45 4.31
CA VAL A 12 1.78 -14.56 4.84
C VAL A 12 2.28 -15.98 4.59
N ARG A 13 3.50 -16.11 4.09
CA ARG A 13 4.14 -17.40 3.85
C ARG A 13 5.04 -17.74 5.02
N TRP A 14 5.32 -19.03 5.18
CA TRP A 14 6.25 -19.47 6.21
C TRP A 14 7.61 -18.78 6.08
N SER A 15 8.06 -18.54 4.84
CA SER A 15 9.34 -17.87 4.57
C SER A 15 9.35 -16.38 4.94
N ASP A 16 8.18 -15.79 5.24
CA ASP A 16 8.07 -14.39 5.64
C ASP A 16 8.28 -14.21 7.15
N ILE A 17 8.40 -15.32 7.88
CA ILE A 17 8.49 -15.33 9.35
C ILE A 17 9.95 -15.41 9.78
N ASP A 18 10.33 -14.60 10.77
CA ASP A 18 11.68 -14.59 11.30
C ASP A 18 11.85 -15.60 12.46
N MET A 19 13.04 -15.63 13.04
CA MET A 19 13.37 -16.56 14.13
C MET A 19 12.53 -16.33 15.39
N TYR A 20 11.91 -15.16 15.54
CA TYR A 20 11.05 -14.83 16.68
C TYR A 20 9.58 -15.17 16.45
N GLN A 21 9.28 -15.85 15.34
CA GLN A 21 7.93 -16.27 14.96
C GLN A 21 7.02 -15.09 14.58
N HIS A 22 7.59 -13.98 14.11
CA HIS A 22 6.86 -12.79 13.67
C HIS A 22 7.15 -12.53 12.22
N VAL A 23 6.19 -11.85 11.55
CA VAL A 23 6.42 -11.38 10.18
C VAL A 23 7.66 -10.50 10.19
N ASN A 24 8.63 -10.83 9.35
CA ASN A 24 9.90 -10.11 9.28
C ASN A 24 9.65 -8.64 8.91
N HIS A 25 10.35 -7.73 9.59
CA HIS A 25 10.15 -6.30 9.38
C HIS A 25 10.46 -5.84 7.95
N ALA A 26 11.47 -6.41 7.30
CA ALA A 26 11.80 -6.07 5.92
C ALA A 26 10.77 -6.66 4.96
N THR A 27 10.27 -7.85 5.24
CA THR A 27 9.23 -8.50 4.44
C THR A 27 7.92 -7.71 4.49
N MET A 28 7.66 -6.99 5.58
CA MET A 28 6.47 -6.16 5.68
C MET A 28 6.40 -5.14 4.53
N VAL A 29 7.51 -4.59 4.10
CA VAL A 29 7.55 -3.66 2.97
C VAL A 29 7.07 -4.35 1.70
N THR A 30 7.46 -5.59 1.48
CA THR A 30 6.99 -6.38 0.34
C THR A 30 5.48 -6.66 0.44
N ILE A 31 4.98 -6.94 1.64
CA ILE A 31 3.55 -7.16 1.87
C ILE A 31 2.75 -5.89 1.50
N LEU A 32 3.25 -4.73 1.89
CA LEU A 32 2.61 -3.46 1.53
C LEU A 32 2.63 -3.24 0.01
N GLU A 33 3.72 -3.60 -0.66
CA GLU A 33 3.80 -3.53 -2.11
C GLU A 33 2.77 -4.44 -2.77
N GLU A 34 2.63 -5.67 -2.30
CA GLU A 34 1.62 -6.60 -2.81
C GLU A 34 0.21 -6.05 -2.63
N ALA A 35 -0.05 -5.38 -1.53
CA ALA A 35 -1.35 -4.77 -1.27
C ALA A 35 -1.65 -3.61 -2.21
N ARG A 36 -0.62 -2.87 -2.64
CA ARG A 36 -0.79 -1.74 -3.57
C ARG A 36 -1.22 -2.18 -4.95
N VAL A 37 -0.79 -3.36 -5.40
CA VAL A 37 -1.05 -3.80 -6.77
C VAL A 37 -2.54 -3.80 -7.11
N PRO A 38 -3.44 -4.47 -6.36
CA PRO A 38 -4.86 -4.42 -6.67
C PRO A 38 -5.46 -3.02 -6.51
N PHE A 39 -4.90 -2.20 -5.61
CA PHE A 39 -5.38 -0.84 -5.41
C PHE A 39 -5.08 0.06 -6.63
N LEU A 40 -3.89 -0.06 -7.19
CA LEU A 40 -3.42 0.81 -8.27
C LEU A 40 -3.74 0.26 -9.67
N ALA A 41 -4.01 -1.03 -9.78
CA ALA A 41 -4.24 -1.69 -11.07
C ALA A 41 -5.31 -1.02 -11.96
N PRO A 42 -6.44 -0.52 -11.41
CA PRO A 42 -7.48 0.07 -12.27
C PRO A 42 -7.04 1.26 -13.11
N VAL A 43 -6.03 2.00 -12.65
CA VAL A 43 -5.58 3.22 -13.37
C VAL A 43 -4.10 3.19 -13.77
N PHE A 44 -3.29 2.32 -13.16
CA PHE A 44 -1.86 2.22 -13.48
C PHE A 44 -1.49 0.86 -14.07
N GLY A 45 -2.45 -0.06 -14.16
CA GLY A 45 -2.26 -1.35 -14.81
C GLY A 45 -2.78 -1.32 -16.23
N GLY A 46 -2.64 -2.44 -16.95
CA GLY A 46 -3.17 -2.63 -18.28
C GLY A 46 -2.16 -3.26 -19.23
N GLU A 47 -2.57 -3.45 -20.48
CA GLU A 47 -1.73 -4.08 -21.48
C GLU A 47 -0.55 -3.19 -21.91
N ILE A 48 -0.80 -1.87 -21.95
CA ILE A 48 0.24 -0.89 -22.32
C ILE A 48 0.42 0.03 -21.12
N ILE A 49 1.58 -0.06 -20.48
CA ILE A 49 1.93 0.78 -19.36
C ILE A 49 2.88 1.86 -19.86
N THR A 50 2.41 3.11 -19.91
CA THR A 50 3.23 4.25 -20.30
C THR A 50 3.68 5.06 -19.11
N THR A 51 2.88 5.08 -18.04
CA THR A 51 3.20 5.76 -16.80
C THR A 51 3.59 4.72 -15.75
N GLY A 52 4.81 4.82 -15.25
CA GLY A 52 5.29 4.02 -14.14
C GLY A 52 5.18 4.77 -12.83
N LEU A 53 5.44 4.06 -11.75
CA LEU A 53 5.45 4.64 -10.41
C LEU A 53 6.78 4.32 -9.74
N LEU A 54 7.45 5.37 -9.26
CA LEU A 54 8.69 5.23 -8.50
C LEU A 54 8.39 5.43 -7.03
N ILE A 55 8.98 4.58 -6.20
CA ILE A 55 8.91 4.77 -4.75
C ILE A 55 9.94 5.83 -4.37
N ALA A 56 9.46 6.94 -3.81
CA ALA A 56 10.32 8.02 -3.34
C ALA A 56 10.65 7.87 -1.86
N GLU A 57 9.70 7.38 -1.06
CA GLU A 57 9.89 7.22 0.38
C GLU A 57 8.94 6.15 0.91
N VAL A 58 9.43 5.37 1.87
CA VAL A 58 8.61 4.39 2.61
C VAL A 58 8.90 4.59 4.09
N ARG A 59 7.83 4.66 4.88
CA ARG A 59 7.91 4.74 6.33
C ARG A 59 7.02 3.66 6.92
N VAL A 60 7.56 2.86 7.83
CA VAL A 60 6.82 1.79 8.48
C VAL A 60 6.99 1.91 10.00
N ALA A 61 5.88 1.96 10.72
CA ALA A 61 5.87 1.98 12.17
C ALA A 61 5.26 0.67 12.68
N TYR A 62 6.04 -0.08 13.44
CA TYR A 62 5.65 -1.38 13.99
C TYR A 62 5.08 -1.17 15.38
N LYS A 63 3.75 -1.27 15.51
CA LYS A 63 3.03 -1.02 16.77
C LYS A 63 2.68 -2.31 17.50
N GLY A 64 2.62 -3.41 16.78
CA GLY A 64 2.34 -4.74 17.33
C GLY A 64 3.01 -5.79 16.47
N GLN A 65 2.84 -7.04 16.84
CA GLN A 65 3.47 -8.15 16.13
C GLN A 65 2.43 -8.97 15.40
N LEU A 66 2.80 -9.45 14.21
CA LEU A 66 1.96 -10.30 13.38
C LEU A 66 2.67 -11.63 13.19
N ARG A 67 1.90 -12.72 13.17
CA ARG A 67 2.39 -14.07 13.08
C ARG A 67 1.78 -14.77 11.86
N LEU A 68 2.29 -15.96 11.58
CA LEU A 68 1.75 -16.77 10.48
C LEU A 68 0.24 -17.03 10.65
N MET A 69 -0.20 -17.26 11.88
CA MET A 69 -1.62 -17.51 12.17
C MET A 69 -2.52 -16.30 11.92
N ASP A 70 -1.95 -15.12 11.78
CA ASP A 70 -2.71 -13.91 11.48
C ASP A 70 -3.02 -13.74 9.99
N SER A 71 -2.51 -14.65 9.16
CA SER A 71 -2.70 -14.65 7.71
C SER A 71 -4.12 -15.07 7.32
N PRO A 72 -4.72 -14.49 6.27
CA PRO A 72 -4.20 -13.39 5.49
C PRO A 72 -4.33 -12.06 6.23
N LEU A 73 -3.30 -11.24 6.15
CA LEU A 73 -3.34 -9.93 6.79
C LEU A 73 -4.33 -9.02 6.06
N GLN A 74 -5.03 -8.20 6.82
CA GLN A 74 -5.94 -7.21 6.26
C GLN A 74 -5.20 -5.90 6.14
N VAL A 75 -4.96 -5.47 4.92
CA VAL A 75 -4.28 -4.20 4.64
C VAL A 75 -5.29 -3.19 4.15
N THR A 76 -5.39 -2.06 4.84
CA THR A 76 -6.26 -0.95 4.46
C THR A 76 -5.40 0.14 3.87
N ILE A 77 -5.74 0.62 2.66
CA ILE A 77 -4.98 1.64 1.93
C ILE A 77 -5.88 2.83 1.64
N TRP A 78 -5.34 4.03 1.80
CA TRP A 78 -6.02 5.27 1.41
C TRP A 78 -5.00 6.25 0.88
N VAL A 79 -5.47 7.33 0.24
CA VAL A 79 -4.60 8.40 -0.25
C VAL A 79 -4.55 9.48 0.83
N GLN A 80 -3.34 9.75 1.35
CA GLN A 80 -3.12 10.79 2.36
C GLN A 80 -2.87 12.14 1.72
N ARG A 81 -2.15 12.16 0.61
CA ARG A 81 -1.76 13.38 -0.06
C ARG A 81 -1.75 13.14 -1.56
N LEU A 82 -2.22 14.11 -2.31
CA LEU A 82 -2.26 14.05 -3.75
C LEU A 82 -1.70 15.36 -4.30
N ARG A 83 -0.61 15.27 -5.05
CA ARG A 83 0.05 16.43 -5.67
C ARG A 83 0.07 16.27 -7.18
N ALA A 84 0.78 17.18 -7.88
CA ALA A 84 0.77 17.21 -9.35
C ALA A 84 1.45 15.99 -9.99
N VAL A 85 2.57 15.54 -9.40
CA VAL A 85 3.36 14.45 -9.96
C VAL A 85 3.52 13.26 -9.02
N ASP A 86 3.05 13.36 -7.78
CA ASP A 86 3.19 12.30 -6.79
C ASP A 86 1.99 12.24 -5.86
N PHE A 87 1.92 11.13 -5.12
CA PHE A 87 0.89 10.95 -4.09
C PHE A 87 1.47 10.08 -2.97
N THR A 88 0.87 10.20 -1.79
CA THR A 88 1.27 9.42 -0.63
C THR A 88 0.11 8.54 -0.21
N LEU A 89 0.38 7.24 -0.08
CA LEU A 89 -0.56 6.26 0.43
C LEU A 89 -0.32 6.02 1.91
N GLY A 90 -1.41 5.90 2.66
CA GLY A 90 -1.37 5.44 4.03
C GLY A 90 -1.81 3.99 4.10
N TYR A 91 -1.28 3.24 5.05
CA TYR A 91 -1.58 1.83 5.24
C TYR A 91 -1.83 1.52 6.70
N GLU A 92 -2.80 0.64 6.95
CA GLU A 92 -3.01 0.01 8.24
C GLU A 92 -3.01 -1.50 8.03
N VAL A 93 -2.28 -2.24 8.84
CA VAL A 93 -2.21 -3.70 8.74
C VAL A 93 -2.74 -4.35 10.00
N ARG A 94 -3.66 -5.29 9.82
CA ARG A 94 -4.30 -6.03 10.91
C ARG A 94 -4.29 -7.52 10.63
N SER A 95 -4.47 -8.31 11.68
CA SER A 95 -4.70 -9.75 11.57
C SER A 95 -6.01 -10.04 10.81
N VAL A 96 -6.12 -11.21 10.23
CA VAL A 96 -7.30 -11.66 9.48
C VAL A 96 -8.59 -11.51 10.29
N ASN A 97 -8.56 -11.80 11.58
CA ASN A 97 -9.76 -11.79 12.42
C ASN A 97 -9.90 -10.53 13.27
N ALA A 98 -9.05 -9.53 13.03
CA ALA A 98 -9.10 -8.30 13.81
C ALA A 98 -10.34 -7.47 13.45
N ASP A 99 -10.90 -6.79 14.46
CA ASP A 99 -11.95 -5.82 14.24
C ASP A 99 -11.40 -4.67 13.38
N PRO A 100 -12.11 -4.24 12.32
CA PRO A 100 -11.66 -3.14 11.48
C PRO A 100 -11.40 -1.84 12.23
N ASP A 101 -12.04 -1.65 13.39
CA ASP A 101 -11.86 -0.45 14.21
C ASP A 101 -10.80 -0.63 15.29
N SER A 102 -10.17 -1.80 15.37
CA SER A 102 -9.11 -2.06 16.34
C SER A 102 -7.82 -1.34 15.92
N LYS A 103 -6.90 -1.22 16.88
CA LYS A 103 -5.59 -0.63 16.60
C LYS A 103 -4.82 -1.51 15.62
N PRO A 104 -4.29 -0.96 14.54
CA PRO A 104 -3.47 -1.73 13.60
C PRO A 104 -2.15 -2.14 14.23
N ALA A 105 -1.63 -3.28 13.80
CA ALA A 105 -0.31 -3.74 14.22
C ALA A 105 0.80 -2.97 13.49
N VAL A 106 0.53 -2.48 12.29
CA VAL A 106 1.48 -1.71 11.48
C VAL A 106 0.77 -0.50 10.90
N LEU A 107 1.45 0.64 10.98
CA LEU A 107 1.05 1.87 10.29
C LEU A 107 2.18 2.20 9.32
N ALA A 108 1.82 2.57 8.09
CA ALA A 108 2.85 2.85 7.09
C ALA A 108 2.42 3.95 6.13
N GLU A 109 3.40 4.49 5.43
CA GLU A 109 3.22 5.46 4.36
C GLU A 109 4.17 5.13 3.23
N SER A 110 3.75 5.37 1.99
CA SER A 110 4.64 5.32 0.84
C SER A 110 4.32 6.48 -0.09
N GLN A 111 5.38 7.16 -0.54
CA GLN A 111 5.27 8.22 -1.53
C GLN A 111 5.65 7.64 -2.89
N LEU A 112 4.77 7.80 -3.86
CA LEU A 112 4.95 7.29 -5.22
C LEU A 112 4.91 8.47 -6.19
N ALA A 113 5.89 8.50 -7.09
CA ALA A 113 5.98 9.55 -8.11
C ALA A 113 5.71 8.95 -9.49
N ALA A 114 4.92 9.67 -10.30
CA ALA A 114 4.61 9.25 -11.65
C ALA A 114 5.77 9.59 -12.59
N PHE A 115 6.13 8.67 -13.47
CA PHE A 115 7.20 8.90 -14.43
C PHE A 115 6.86 8.26 -15.77
N ASP A 116 7.42 8.87 -16.83
CA ASP A 116 7.30 8.32 -18.17
C ASP A 116 8.34 7.21 -18.33
N ILE A 117 7.89 6.01 -18.66
CA ILE A 117 8.74 4.83 -18.75
C ILE A 117 9.77 4.99 -19.89
N ASP A 118 9.35 5.54 -21.02
CA ASP A 118 10.23 5.69 -22.19
C ASP A 118 11.25 6.82 -21.98
N GLU A 119 10.80 7.97 -21.50
CA GLU A 119 11.67 9.13 -21.34
C GLU A 119 12.39 9.19 -19.99
N GLN A 120 12.01 8.34 -19.04
CA GLN A 120 12.64 8.22 -17.72
C GLN A 120 12.66 9.56 -16.96
N LYS A 121 11.54 10.26 -16.98
CA LYS A 121 11.38 11.53 -16.25
C LYS A 121 10.02 11.62 -15.58
N LEU A 122 9.92 12.46 -14.55
CA LEU A 122 8.65 12.68 -13.85
C LEU A 122 7.63 13.31 -14.78
N VAL A 123 6.39 12.88 -14.65
CA VAL A 123 5.27 13.40 -15.42
C VAL A 123 4.09 13.71 -14.49
N ARG A 124 3.20 14.57 -14.93
CA ARG A 124 2.00 14.87 -14.17
C ARG A 124 1.05 13.69 -14.18
N LEU A 125 0.40 13.48 -13.05
CA LEU A 125 -0.70 12.53 -12.98
C LEU A 125 -1.81 12.99 -13.92
N SER A 126 -2.36 12.08 -14.71
CA SER A 126 -3.45 12.38 -15.62
C SER A 126 -4.74 12.72 -14.86
N PRO A 127 -5.70 13.39 -15.50
CA PRO A 127 -7.01 13.60 -14.87
C PRO A 127 -7.67 12.31 -14.41
N GLN A 128 -7.50 11.22 -15.15
CA GLN A 128 -8.03 9.91 -14.80
C GLN A 128 -7.36 9.35 -13.54
N HIS A 129 -6.04 9.46 -13.45
CA HIS A 129 -5.30 9.06 -12.26
C HIS A 129 -5.77 9.84 -11.03
N ARG A 130 -5.89 11.15 -11.19
CA ARG A 130 -6.30 12.04 -10.11
C ARG A 130 -7.69 11.74 -9.62
N GLU A 131 -8.64 11.53 -10.53
CA GLU A 131 -10.02 11.21 -10.18
C GLU A 131 -10.11 9.94 -9.36
N TYR A 132 -9.40 8.90 -9.79
CA TYR A 132 -9.37 7.64 -9.07
C TYR A 132 -8.79 7.82 -7.66
N LEU A 133 -7.64 8.48 -7.55
CA LEU A 133 -6.96 8.68 -6.27
C LEU A 133 -7.78 9.55 -5.32
N GLN A 134 -8.49 10.55 -5.85
CA GLN A 134 -9.35 11.43 -5.05
C GLN A 134 -10.48 10.66 -4.37
N ARG A 135 -11.00 9.61 -5.01
CA ARG A 135 -12.05 8.79 -4.41
C ARG A 135 -11.61 8.12 -3.11
N TRP A 136 -10.32 7.84 -2.99
CA TRP A 136 -9.75 7.15 -1.83
C TRP A 136 -9.04 8.11 -0.86
N GLN A 137 -9.20 9.39 -1.05
CA GLN A 137 -8.52 10.38 -0.22
C GLN A 137 -9.23 10.54 1.13
N ARG A 138 -8.43 10.55 2.19
CA ARG A 138 -8.89 10.82 3.57
C ARG A 138 -8.63 12.25 3.95
#